data_b38eaf723ed6a0e66dfc036118781b38
#
_entry.id   b38eaf723ed6a0e66dfc036118781b38
#
_cell.length_a   1.000
_cell.length_b   1.000
_cell.length_c   1.000
_cell.angle_alpha   90.00
_cell.angle_beta   90.00
_cell.angle_gamma   90.00
#
_symmetry.space_group_name_H-M   'P 1'
#
loop_
_entity.id
_entity.type
_entity.pdbx_description
1 polymer ?
#
loop_
_entity_poly.entity_id
_entity_poly.type
_entity_poly.pdbx_seq_one_letter_code
_entity_poly.pdbx_strand_id
1 'polypeptide(L)'
;MDVIDVKLLELLQRNSRMTVSELSKRLALSRPSVSERLHRLQHSGIIEEFSARISLSKIGLDIQLFIQIGDLKKSPAEIEKFIEKEEGIIEAHRVTGTSGYILKAAVPDMAKMRMLIDRLMPFGALTTSVILASPVPHRHVKIEAE
;
A
#
# COMPACT_ATOMS: atom_id res chain seq x y z
N MET A 1 0.96 -9.91 -21.50
CA MET A 1 2.10 -10.20 -20.59
C MET A 1 2.48 -11.67 -20.76
N ASP A 2 3.73 -11.98 -21.09
CA ASP A 2 4.14 -13.38 -21.38
C ASP A 2 4.51 -14.17 -20.10
N VAL A 3 4.68 -15.48 -20.22
CA VAL A 3 5.04 -16.39 -19.11
C VAL A 3 6.35 -15.99 -18.42
N ILE A 4 7.27 -15.37 -19.14
CA ILE A 4 8.55 -14.93 -18.58
C ILE A 4 8.36 -13.68 -17.74
N ASP A 5 7.50 -12.75 -18.17
CA ASP A 5 7.15 -11.57 -17.40
C ASP A 5 6.47 -11.98 -16.07
N VAL A 6 5.58 -12.96 -16.10
CA VAL A 6 4.95 -13.51 -14.88
C VAL A 6 6.00 -14.06 -13.92
N LYS A 7 6.92 -14.91 -14.40
CA LYS A 7 8.01 -15.44 -13.58
C LYS A 7 8.92 -14.35 -13.02
N LEU A 8 9.21 -13.33 -13.82
CA LEU A 8 10.02 -12.19 -13.39
C LEU A 8 9.33 -11.43 -12.25
N LEU A 9 8.02 -11.15 -12.37
CA LEU A 9 7.23 -10.49 -11.33
C LEU A 9 7.12 -11.35 -10.05
N GLU A 10 6.93 -12.67 -10.18
CA GLU A 10 6.91 -13.57 -9.02
C GLU A 10 8.25 -13.57 -8.26
N LEU A 11 9.38 -13.54 -8.97
CA LEU A 11 10.70 -13.44 -8.34
C LEU A 11 10.86 -12.11 -7.60
N LEU A 12 10.46 -11.01 -8.21
CA LEU A 12 10.55 -9.67 -7.64
C LEU A 12 9.60 -9.46 -6.44
N GLN A 13 8.40 -10.01 -6.48
CA GLN A 13 7.51 -10.00 -5.33
C GLN A 13 8.13 -10.70 -4.10
N ARG A 14 8.91 -11.77 -4.31
CA ARG A 14 9.60 -12.49 -3.22
C ARG A 14 10.85 -11.76 -2.74
N ASN A 15 11.57 -11.15 -3.66
CA ASN A 15 12.79 -10.39 -3.36
C ASN A 15 13.02 -9.28 -4.40
N SER A 16 12.54 -8.09 -4.09
CA SER A 16 12.70 -6.89 -4.94
C SER A 16 14.16 -6.43 -5.09
N ARG A 17 15.10 -6.96 -4.27
CA ARG A 17 16.53 -6.66 -4.33
C ARG A 17 17.33 -7.56 -5.26
N MET A 18 16.68 -8.49 -5.97
CA MET A 18 17.39 -9.33 -6.95
C MET A 18 18.05 -8.46 -8.02
N THR A 19 19.31 -8.74 -8.25
CA THR A 19 20.07 -8.09 -9.34
C THR A 19 19.65 -8.62 -10.70
N VAL A 20 19.86 -7.83 -11.76
CA VAL A 20 19.64 -8.27 -13.15
C VAL A 20 20.43 -9.55 -13.44
N SER A 21 21.63 -9.71 -12.86
CA SER A 21 22.44 -10.90 -13.03
C SER A 21 21.82 -12.15 -12.41
N GLU A 22 21.21 -12.03 -11.23
CA GLU A 22 20.50 -13.14 -10.58
C GLU A 22 19.21 -13.51 -11.31
N LEU A 23 18.44 -12.50 -11.74
CA LEU A 23 17.24 -12.70 -12.56
C LEU A 23 17.56 -13.36 -13.89
N SER A 24 18.63 -12.92 -14.57
CA SER A 24 19.14 -13.50 -15.81
C SER A 24 19.39 -15.00 -15.66
N LYS A 25 20.08 -15.41 -14.59
CA LYS A 25 20.35 -16.83 -14.31
C LYS A 25 19.07 -17.63 -14.03
N ARG A 26 18.14 -17.08 -13.24
CA ARG A 26 16.89 -17.77 -12.87
C ARG A 26 15.91 -17.92 -14.03
N LEU A 27 15.90 -16.94 -14.93
CA LEU A 27 15.00 -16.92 -16.07
C LEU A 27 15.62 -17.54 -17.33
N ALA A 28 16.91 -17.92 -17.28
CA ALA A 28 17.69 -18.39 -18.44
C ALA A 28 17.66 -17.40 -19.62
N LEU A 29 17.81 -16.11 -19.31
CA LEU A 29 17.83 -14.99 -20.27
C LEU A 29 19.15 -14.23 -20.22
N SER A 30 19.46 -13.47 -21.28
CA SER A 30 20.55 -12.51 -21.24
C SER A 30 20.24 -11.33 -20.31
N ARG A 31 21.25 -10.68 -19.72
CA ARG A 31 21.07 -9.50 -18.88
C ARG A 31 20.35 -8.34 -19.60
N PRO A 32 20.70 -8.01 -20.86
CA PRO A 32 19.97 -7.00 -21.63
C PRO A 32 18.48 -7.33 -21.77
N SER A 33 18.13 -8.59 -22.05
CA SER A 33 16.73 -9.01 -22.17
C SER A 33 15.95 -8.85 -20.85
N VAL A 34 16.56 -9.16 -19.71
CA VAL A 34 15.94 -8.93 -18.39
C VAL A 34 15.78 -7.44 -18.11
N SER A 35 16.81 -6.63 -18.40
CA SER A 35 16.74 -5.17 -18.22
C SER A 35 15.64 -4.54 -19.05
N GLU A 36 15.50 -4.95 -20.30
CA GLU A 36 14.46 -4.46 -21.20
C GLU A 36 13.05 -4.80 -20.69
N ARG A 37 12.84 -6.04 -20.21
CA ARG A 37 11.57 -6.46 -19.62
C ARG A 37 11.23 -5.67 -18.35
N LEU A 38 12.19 -5.48 -17.44
CA LEU A 38 12.02 -4.67 -16.25
C LEU A 38 11.61 -3.24 -16.60
N HIS A 39 12.32 -2.61 -17.53
CA HIS A 39 12.01 -1.25 -17.99
C HIS A 39 10.59 -1.18 -18.58
N ARG A 40 10.20 -2.14 -19.41
CA ARG A 40 8.85 -2.20 -20.00
C ARG A 40 7.78 -2.37 -18.93
N LEU A 41 7.97 -3.26 -17.95
CA LEU A 41 7.01 -3.49 -16.88
C LEU A 41 6.86 -2.26 -15.94
N GLN A 42 7.94 -1.55 -15.69
CA GLN A 42 7.90 -0.27 -14.96
C GLN A 42 7.22 0.83 -15.79
N HIS A 43 7.61 0.99 -17.06
CA HIS A 43 7.04 2.02 -17.93
C HIS A 43 5.53 1.83 -18.18
N SER A 44 5.07 0.59 -18.23
CA SER A 44 3.64 0.25 -18.35
C SER A 44 2.86 0.36 -17.03
N GLY A 45 3.51 0.67 -15.91
CA GLY A 45 2.89 0.76 -14.59
C GLY A 45 2.53 -0.59 -13.96
N ILE A 46 2.94 -1.72 -14.55
CA ILE A 46 2.75 -3.05 -13.95
C ILE A 46 3.60 -3.21 -12.69
N ILE A 47 4.83 -2.69 -12.73
CA ILE A 47 5.64 -2.47 -11.52
C ILE A 47 5.51 -1.00 -11.17
N GLU A 48 4.80 -0.72 -10.09
CA GLU A 48 4.58 0.63 -9.59
C GLU A 48 5.84 1.17 -8.90
N GLU A 49 6.45 0.34 -8.02
CA GLU A 49 7.64 0.71 -7.26
C GLU A 49 8.45 -0.49 -6.79
N PHE A 50 9.69 -0.24 -6.40
CA PHE A 50 10.53 -1.15 -5.63
C PHE A 50 10.70 -0.59 -4.23
N SER A 51 9.91 -1.06 -3.28
CA SER A 51 9.92 -0.55 -1.91
C SER A 51 10.27 -1.63 -0.89
N ALA A 52 10.69 -1.19 0.29
CA ALA A 52 10.89 -2.05 1.45
C ALA A 52 9.64 -2.02 2.34
N ARG A 53 9.18 -3.19 2.74
CA ARG A 53 8.13 -3.28 3.75
C ARG A 53 8.72 -3.08 5.15
N ILE A 54 8.25 -2.05 5.84
CA ILE A 54 8.70 -1.70 7.18
C ILE A 54 7.76 -2.29 8.24
N SER A 55 8.30 -2.85 9.30
CA SER A 55 7.52 -3.27 10.48
C SER A 55 7.14 -2.04 11.29
N LEU A 56 5.87 -1.63 11.24
CA LEU A 56 5.37 -0.44 11.92
C LEU A 56 5.60 -0.50 13.42
N SER A 57 5.35 -1.64 14.07
CA SER A 57 5.58 -1.82 15.51
C SER A 57 7.08 -1.72 15.88
N LYS A 58 7.99 -2.16 15.00
CA LYS A 58 9.44 -2.06 15.28
C LYS A 58 9.96 -0.64 15.19
N ILE A 59 9.24 0.26 14.56
CA ILE A 59 9.55 1.71 14.50
C ILE A 59 8.67 2.53 15.45
N GLY A 60 7.95 1.88 16.39
CA GLY A 60 7.19 2.56 17.44
C GLY A 60 5.77 2.99 17.04
N LEU A 61 5.23 2.49 15.91
CA LEU A 61 3.85 2.73 15.49
C LEU A 61 3.00 1.51 15.89
N ASP A 62 2.72 1.38 17.19
CA ASP A 62 2.13 0.17 17.78
C ASP A 62 0.62 0.07 17.54
N ILE A 63 -0.07 1.18 17.35
CA ILE A 63 -1.51 1.20 17.14
C ILE A 63 -1.78 1.38 15.65
N GLN A 64 -2.33 0.34 15.04
CA GLN A 64 -2.83 0.38 13.67
C GLN A 64 -4.36 0.29 13.70
N LEU A 65 -5.01 1.09 12.87
CA LEU A 65 -6.47 1.14 12.84
C LEU A 65 -7.00 1.46 11.45
N PHE A 66 -8.23 1.02 11.19
CA PHE A 66 -9.03 1.53 10.10
C PHE A 66 -9.95 2.64 10.60
N ILE A 67 -10.11 3.68 9.78
CA ILE A 67 -11.02 4.79 10.03
C ILE A 67 -11.92 4.91 8.79
N GLN A 68 -13.21 4.82 8.99
CA GLN A 68 -14.20 5.07 7.95
C GLN A 68 -14.80 6.46 8.17
N ILE A 69 -14.93 7.23 7.09
CA ILE A 69 -15.57 8.54 7.09
C ILE A 69 -16.86 8.42 6.26
N GLY A 70 -18.00 8.50 6.93
CA GLY A 70 -19.32 8.56 6.32
C GLY A 70 -19.96 9.94 6.49
N ASP A 71 -21.16 10.11 5.97
CA ASP A 71 -21.93 11.37 6.09
C ASP A 71 -21.06 12.61 5.90
N LEU A 72 -20.39 12.67 4.74
CA LEU A 72 -19.36 13.66 4.44
C LEU A 72 -19.90 15.09 4.60
N LYS A 73 -19.22 15.89 5.39
CA LYS A 73 -19.54 17.31 5.68
C LYS A 73 -18.69 18.29 4.88
N LYS A 74 -17.69 17.80 4.17
CA LYS A 74 -16.76 18.55 3.35
C LYS A 74 -16.65 17.97 1.94
N SER A 75 -16.19 18.77 1.00
CA SER A 75 -15.96 18.30 -0.36
C SER A 75 -14.86 17.25 -0.40
N PRO A 76 -14.88 16.34 -1.38
CA PRO A 76 -13.80 15.37 -1.58
C PRO A 76 -12.43 16.02 -1.65
N ALA A 77 -12.30 17.14 -2.37
CA ALA A 77 -11.04 17.87 -2.53
C ALA A 77 -10.48 18.36 -1.18
N GLU A 78 -11.35 18.84 -0.27
CA GLU A 78 -10.92 19.28 1.08
C GLU A 78 -10.46 18.10 1.92
N ILE A 79 -11.17 16.96 1.85
CA ILE A 79 -10.85 15.74 2.59
C ILE A 79 -9.52 15.16 2.10
N GLU A 80 -9.36 15.00 0.79
CA GLU A 80 -8.16 14.45 0.17
C GLU A 80 -6.92 15.30 0.45
N LYS A 81 -7.05 16.62 0.35
CA LYS A 81 -5.98 17.56 0.73
C LYS A 81 -5.56 17.48 2.19
N PHE A 82 -6.49 17.16 3.10
CA PHE A 82 -6.17 16.92 4.50
C PHE A 82 -5.44 15.59 4.67
N ILE A 83 -5.98 14.51 4.06
CA ILE A 83 -5.42 13.17 4.14
C ILE A 83 -3.97 13.13 3.64
N GLU A 84 -3.68 13.78 2.52
CA GLU A 84 -2.33 13.87 1.93
C GLU A 84 -1.28 14.48 2.88
N LYS A 85 -1.71 15.30 3.82
CA LYS A 85 -0.83 15.99 4.78
C LYS A 85 -0.75 15.30 6.14
N GLU A 86 -1.61 14.33 6.39
CA GLU A 86 -1.71 13.68 7.68
C GLU A 86 -0.80 12.44 7.73
N GLU A 87 0.38 12.60 8.32
CA GLU A 87 1.42 11.56 8.39
C GLU A 87 0.99 10.27 9.10
N GLY A 88 -0.02 10.35 9.98
CA GLY A 88 -0.57 9.18 10.67
C GLY A 88 -1.39 8.27 9.75
N ILE A 89 -1.79 8.74 8.57
CA ILE A 89 -2.55 7.99 7.58
C ILE A 89 -1.57 7.37 6.58
N ILE A 90 -1.54 6.05 6.51
CA ILE A 90 -0.60 5.30 5.66
C ILE A 90 -1.24 4.73 4.39
N GLU A 91 -2.56 4.62 4.35
CA GLU A 91 -3.35 4.26 3.17
C GLU A 91 -4.69 5.00 3.22
N ALA A 92 -5.21 5.43 2.07
CA ALA A 92 -6.50 6.09 1.98
C ALA A 92 -7.20 5.72 0.67
N HIS A 93 -8.46 5.33 0.77
CA HIS A 93 -9.28 4.95 -0.37
C HIS A 93 -10.63 5.65 -0.33
N ARG A 94 -10.99 6.31 -1.42
CA ARG A 94 -12.36 6.73 -1.66
C ARG A 94 -13.16 5.51 -2.11
N VAL A 95 -14.28 5.25 -1.47
CA VAL A 95 -15.06 4.04 -1.70
C VAL A 95 -16.52 4.35 -1.99
N THR A 96 -17.19 3.40 -2.62
CA THR A 96 -18.66 3.44 -2.80
C THR A 96 -19.35 2.87 -1.56
N GLY A 97 -20.64 3.21 -1.35
CA GLY A 97 -21.44 2.73 -0.24
C GLY A 97 -21.72 3.81 0.81
N THR A 98 -21.97 3.39 2.04
CA THR A 98 -22.31 4.30 3.16
C THR A 98 -21.13 5.11 3.66
N SER A 99 -19.90 4.59 3.52
CA SER A 99 -18.67 5.32 3.83
C SER A 99 -18.14 5.98 2.56
N GLY A 100 -17.71 7.23 2.63
CA GLY A 100 -17.06 7.92 1.50
C GLY A 100 -15.56 7.57 1.40
N TYR A 101 -14.92 7.32 2.56
CA TYR A 101 -13.50 6.99 2.65
C TYR A 101 -13.23 5.88 3.66
N ILE A 102 -12.25 5.05 3.35
CA ILE A 102 -11.63 4.10 4.28
C ILE A 102 -10.14 4.42 4.33
N LEU A 103 -9.68 4.72 5.53
CA LEU A 103 -8.29 5.07 5.83
C LEU A 103 -7.67 3.97 6.66
N LYS A 104 -6.39 3.72 6.45
CA LYS A 104 -5.57 2.95 7.37
C LYS A 104 -4.57 3.89 8.02
N ALA A 105 -4.51 3.87 9.33
CA ALA A 105 -3.63 4.72 10.09
C ALA A 105 -2.70 3.89 10.99
N ALA A 106 -1.54 4.46 11.28
CA ALA A 106 -0.58 3.91 12.22
C ALA A 106 -0.04 5.03 13.11
N VAL A 107 -0.19 4.85 14.42
CA VAL A 107 0.20 5.85 15.42
C VAL A 107 0.90 5.19 16.61
N PRO A 108 1.76 5.92 17.33
CA PRO A 108 2.55 5.32 18.41
C PRO A 108 1.71 4.94 19.65
N ASP A 109 0.66 5.71 19.95
CA ASP A 109 -0.08 5.56 21.21
C ASP A 109 -1.53 6.06 21.10
N MET A 110 -2.32 5.82 22.17
CA MET A 110 -3.73 6.23 22.24
C MET A 110 -3.92 7.75 22.23
N ALA A 111 -2.95 8.52 22.72
CA ALA A 111 -3.04 9.98 22.70
C ALA A 111 -2.95 10.51 21.27
N LYS A 112 -2.01 9.98 20.47
CA LYS A 112 -1.88 10.30 19.04
C LYS A 112 -3.07 9.80 18.24
N MET A 113 -3.61 8.62 18.55
CA MET A 113 -4.85 8.12 17.94
C MET A 113 -6.00 9.09 18.17
N ARG A 114 -6.22 9.52 19.42
CA ARG A 114 -7.27 10.50 19.76
C ARG A 114 -7.08 11.81 18.98
N MET A 115 -5.87 12.34 18.95
CA MET A 115 -5.58 13.58 18.20
C MET A 115 -5.89 13.44 16.70
N LEU A 116 -5.59 12.30 16.10
CA LEU A 116 -5.92 12.02 14.71
C LEU A 116 -7.43 12.00 14.49
N ILE A 117 -8.17 11.30 15.36
CA ILE A 117 -9.63 11.21 15.30
C ILE A 117 -10.25 12.61 15.45
N ASP A 118 -9.80 13.40 16.43
CA ASP A 118 -10.31 14.77 16.67
C ASP A 118 -10.13 15.66 15.42
N ARG A 119 -9.00 15.53 14.71
CA ARG A 119 -8.75 16.27 13.45
C ARG A 119 -9.61 15.80 12.28
N LEU A 120 -10.05 14.54 12.28
CA LEU A 120 -10.90 13.97 11.23
C LEU A 120 -12.40 14.24 11.47
N MET A 121 -12.84 14.48 12.71
CA MET A 121 -14.26 14.71 13.05
C MET A 121 -14.96 15.79 12.21
N PRO A 122 -14.31 16.90 11.81
CA PRO A 122 -14.96 17.91 10.96
C PRO A 122 -15.37 17.43 9.57
N PHE A 123 -14.83 16.30 9.10
CA PHE A 123 -15.05 15.81 7.73
C PHE A 123 -16.26 14.90 7.58
N GLY A 124 -16.77 14.32 8.67
CA GLY A 124 -17.94 13.45 8.61
C GLY A 124 -18.12 12.60 9.87
N ALA A 125 -19.00 11.62 9.78
CA ALA A 125 -19.18 10.60 10.82
C ALA A 125 -18.05 9.59 10.76
N LEU A 126 -17.37 9.36 11.89
CA LEU A 126 -16.22 8.45 11.96
C LEU A 126 -16.59 7.13 12.62
N THR A 127 -16.13 6.04 12.00
CA THR A 127 -16.09 4.71 12.63
C THR A 127 -14.64 4.23 12.66
N THR A 128 -14.14 3.87 13.84
CA THR A 128 -12.77 3.43 14.04
C THR A 128 -12.70 1.96 14.45
N SER A 129 -11.74 1.24 13.90
CA SER A 129 -11.50 -0.18 14.20
C SER A 129 -10.02 -0.42 14.40
N VAL A 130 -9.61 -0.65 15.66
CA VAL A 130 -8.21 -0.97 15.97
C VAL A 130 -7.91 -2.40 15.52
N ILE A 131 -6.78 -2.58 14.83
CA ILE A 131 -6.33 -3.89 14.36
C ILE A 131 -5.74 -4.66 15.53
N LEU A 132 -6.40 -5.73 15.95
CA LEU A 132 -5.92 -6.59 17.03
C LEU A 132 -4.92 -7.64 16.53
N ALA A 133 -5.15 -8.18 15.34
CA ALA A 133 -4.29 -9.16 14.69
C ALA A 133 -4.47 -9.11 13.18
N SER A 134 -3.41 -9.45 12.46
CA SER A 134 -3.44 -9.53 10.99
C SER A 134 -2.98 -10.92 10.54
N PRO A 135 -3.89 -11.91 10.40
CA PRO A 135 -3.54 -13.27 9.94
C PRO A 135 -2.86 -13.26 8.57
N VAL A 136 -3.23 -12.32 7.71
CA VAL A 136 -2.63 -12.10 6.40
C VAL A 136 -2.30 -10.60 6.26
N PRO A 137 -1.19 -10.13 6.84
CA PRO A 137 -0.83 -8.72 6.79
C PRO A 137 -0.42 -8.27 5.38
N HIS A 138 0.02 -9.19 4.57
CA HIS A 138 0.37 -9.00 3.15
C HIS A 138 0.49 -10.37 2.48
N ARG A 139 0.11 -10.44 1.22
CA ARG A 139 0.27 -11.64 0.38
C ARG A 139 0.74 -11.24 -1.01
N HIS A 140 1.69 -11.99 -1.56
CA HIS A 140 2.07 -11.87 -2.96
C HIS A 140 0.87 -12.20 -3.86
N VAL A 141 0.65 -11.39 -4.88
CA VAL A 141 -0.45 -11.59 -5.82
C VAL A 141 -0.08 -12.71 -6.78
N LYS A 142 -1.00 -13.66 -6.99
CA LYS A 142 -0.85 -14.65 -8.06
C LYS A 142 -1.11 -13.96 -9.38
N ILE A 143 -0.17 -14.11 -10.31
CA ILE A 143 -0.24 -13.51 -11.64
C ILE A 143 -0.46 -14.64 -12.65
N GLU A 144 -1.39 -14.46 -13.58
CA GLU A 144 -1.65 -15.39 -14.67
C GLU A 144 -1.16 -14.77 -15.98
N ALA A 145 -0.51 -15.58 -16.82
CA ALA A 145 -0.14 -15.16 -18.17
C ALA A 145 -1.41 -15.17 -19.05
N GLU A 146 -1.50 -14.20 -19.94
CA GLU A 146 -2.50 -14.16 -21.02
C GLU A 146 -2.09 -15.08 -22.16
#